data_1ced0e7d4954c312970ec17baface218
#
_entry.id   1ced0e7d4954c312970ec17baface218
#
_cell.length_a   1.000
_cell.length_b   1.000
_cell.length_c   1.000
_cell.angle_alpha   90.00
_cell.angle_beta   90.00
_cell.angle_gamma   90.00
#
_symmetry.space_group_name_H-M   'P 1'
#
loop_
_entity.id
_entity.type
_entity.pdbx_description
1 polymer ?
#
loop_
_entity_poly.entity_id
_entity_poly.type
_entity_poly.pdbx_seq_one_letter_code
_entity_poly.pdbx_strand_id
1 'polypeptide(L)'
;MSLTQDQRDFYATNGYIHVEGMFSIEECAMFRGEIHALAQRLGNPDATWASVRSTGTKITHCHDVQFEIAAISRLLTDPRCTSVAQAIVGPNVQLNHTKMFFKPPENGSPFPMHQDYFYFPHAGTSMTAAIIHFDDAPMEKGCLRVVPGSHKLGPLEPVGEDRHLPGYAIEDATPIQAKAGDVIFFNYLLIHGSGLNVSDEARTTLLVQMRDPEDRPTVDRHLSRGQGMMLAGVNPVRSTP
;
A
#
# COMPACT_ATOMS: atom_id res chain seq x y z
N MET A 1 0.03 -15.20 -12.54
CA MET A 1 0.90 -15.92 -11.56
C MET A 1 0.05 -16.17 -10.34
N SER A 2 -0.14 -17.41 -9.90
CA SER A 2 -0.94 -17.75 -8.70
C SER A 2 0.00 -18.12 -7.56
N LEU A 3 -0.33 -17.77 -6.32
CA LEU A 3 0.45 -18.16 -5.15
C LEU A 3 0.45 -19.69 -4.99
N THR A 4 1.60 -20.26 -4.63
CA THR A 4 1.69 -21.64 -4.20
C THR A 4 0.98 -21.83 -2.84
N GLN A 5 0.76 -23.08 -2.41
CA GLN A 5 0.19 -23.34 -1.09
C GLN A 5 1.07 -22.79 0.03
N ASP A 6 2.39 -23.03 -0.04
CA ASP A 6 3.34 -22.52 0.96
C ASP A 6 3.33 -20.99 1.05
N GLN A 7 3.17 -20.29 -0.08
CA GLN A 7 3.05 -18.84 -0.10
C GLN A 7 1.75 -18.34 0.57
N ARG A 8 0.63 -19.05 0.34
CA ARG A 8 -0.65 -18.74 1.02
C ARG A 8 -0.53 -18.98 2.53
N ASP A 9 0.08 -20.07 2.93
CA ASP A 9 0.30 -20.42 4.34
C ASP A 9 1.23 -19.41 5.02
N PHE A 10 2.26 -18.95 4.30
CA PHE A 10 3.13 -17.87 4.76
C PHE A 10 2.35 -16.57 4.98
N TYR A 11 1.52 -16.16 4.00
CA TYR A 11 0.68 -14.98 4.14
C TYR A 11 -0.30 -15.11 5.31
N ALA A 12 -0.98 -16.23 5.43
CA ALA A 12 -1.92 -16.48 6.54
C ALA A 12 -1.24 -16.45 7.91
N THR A 13 0.03 -16.87 7.97
CA THR A 13 0.81 -16.89 9.23
C THR A 13 1.36 -15.52 9.56
N ASN A 14 1.94 -14.82 8.60
CA ASN A 14 2.73 -13.61 8.80
C ASN A 14 1.97 -12.31 8.48
N GLY A 15 0.88 -12.38 7.71
CA GLY A 15 0.08 -11.23 7.31
C GLY A 15 0.64 -10.45 6.13
N TYR A 16 1.68 -10.94 5.47
CA TYR A 16 2.25 -10.35 4.26
C TYR A 16 2.88 -11.40 3.37
N ILE A 17 3.11 -11.05 2.10
CA ILE A 17 3.95 -11.80 1.17
C ILE A 17 4.69 -10.85 0.24
N HIS A 18 5.96 -11.14 -0.01
CA HIS A 18 6.80 -10.45 -0.98
C HIS A 18 6.84 -11.29 -2.27
N VAL A 19 6.39 -10.70 -3.36
CA VAL A 19 6.42 -11.30 -4.71
C VAL A 19 7.47 -10.55 -5.53
N GLU A 20 8.57 -11.21 -5.79
CA GLU A 20 9.70 -10.64 -6.49
C GLU A 20 9.48 -10.59 -8.00
N GLY A 21 9.97 -9.54 -8.66
CA GLY A 21 10.05 -9.41 -10.11
C GLY A 21 8.70 -9.50 -10.86
N MET A 22 7.62 -9.01 -10.26
CA MET A 22 6.29 -9.03 -10.90
C MET A 22 6.23 -8.12 -12.13
N PHE A 23 6.98 -7.02 -12.12
CA PHE A 23 7.10 -6.08 -13.23
C PHE A 23 8.56 -5.99 -13.71
N SER A 24 8.75 -5.75 -15.01
CA SER A 24 10.09 -5.56 -15.56
C SER A 24 10.65 -4.18 -15.18
N ILE A 25 11.96 -4.03 -15.30
CA ILE A 25 12.64 -2.76 -15.04
C ILE A 25 12.16 -1.66 -16.02
N GLU A 26 11.85 -2.04 -17.27
CA GLU A 26 11.31 -1.12 -18.27
C GLU A 26 9.90 -0.65 -17.93
N GLU A 27 9.04 -1.56 -17.45
CA GLU A 27 7.71 -1.21 -16.95
C GLU A 27 7.82 -0.27 -15.74
N CYS A 28 8.70 -0.57 -14.80
CA CYS A 28 8.95 0.28 -13.64
C CYS A 28 9.45 1.66 -14.05
N ALA A 29 10.36 1.75 -15.03
CA ALA A 29 10.85 3.03 -15.52
C ALA A 29 9.74 3.87 -16.17
N MET A 30 8.83 3.24 -16.92
CA MET A 30 7.66 3.91 -17.51
C MET A 30 6.73 4.46 -16.41
N PHE A 31 6.31 3.63 -15.46
CA PHE A 31 5.42 4.04 -14.35
C PHE A 31 6.06 5.14 -13.50
N ARG A 32 7.34 4.99 -13.18
CA ARG A 32 8.10 5.99 -12.43
C ARG A 32 8.13 7.34 -13.15
N GLY A 33 8.38 7.35 -14.47
CA GLY A 33 8.39 8.56 -15.26
C GLY A 33 7.06 9.31 -15.21
N GLU A 34 5.92 8.60 -15.35
CA GLU A 34 4.60 9.21 -15.28
C GLU A 34 4.26 9.72 -13.86
N ILE A 35 4.65 8.99 -12.83
CA ILE A 35 4.45 9.41 -11.43
C ILE A 35 5.31 10.63 -11.09
N HIS A 36 6.57 10.68 -11.55
CA HIS A 36 7.42 11.84 -11.33
C HIS A 36 6.89 13.10 -12.05
N ALA A 37 6.38 12.95 -13.28
CA ALA A 37 5.73 14.04 -14.00
C ALA A 37 4.48 14.54 -13.26
N LEU A 38 3.67 13.64 -12.69
CA LEU A 38 2.54 14.00 -11.85
C LEU A 38 3.01 14.72 -10.57
N ALA A 39 4.02 14.21 -9.88
CA ALA A 39 4.56 14.80 -8.66
C ALA A 39 5.07 16.23 -8.91
N GLN A 40 5.75 16.47 -10.04
CA GLN A 40 6.18 17.81 -10.45
C GLN A 40 4.99 18.75 -10.70
N ARG A 41 3.93 18.25 -11.36
CA ARG A 41 2.72 19.03 -11.64
C ARG A 41 1.94 19.39 -10.37
N LEU A 42 1.90 18.50 -9.40
CA LEU A 42 1.26 18.74 -8.10
C LEU A 42 2.02 19.77 -7.27
N GLY A 43 3.27 20.04 -7.60
CA GLY A 43 4.14 20.94 -6.85
C GLY A 43 4.65 20.28 -5.57
N ASN A 44 5.08 21.13 -4.63
CA ASN A 44 5.48 20.67 -3.30
C ASN A 44 4.24 20.74 -2.36
N PRO A 45 3.35 19.76 -2.38
CA PRO A 45 2.26 19.77 -1.44
C PRO A 45 2.88 19.56 -0.07
N ASP A 46 2.72 20.54 0.79
CA ASP A 46 2.80 20.30 2.21
C ASP A 46 1.73 19.25 2.51
N ALA A 47 2.14 18.00 2.45
CA ALA A 47 1.29 16.91 2.85
C ALA A 47 1.00 17.15 4.32
N THR A 48 -0.19 17.65 4.60
CA THR A 48 -0.60 18.15 5.92
C THR A 48 -0.38 17.15 7.04
N TRP A 49 -0.36 15.86 6.72
CA TRP A 49 -0.06 14.81 7.70
C TRP A 49 1.44 14.42 7.75
N ALA A 50 2.22 14.69 6.72
CA ALA A 50 3.67 14.46 6.75
C ALA A 50 4.40 15.59 7.49
N SER A 51 3.90 16.82 7.45
CA SER A 51 4.44 17.97 8.20
C SER A 51 4.27 17.82 9.72
N VAL A 52 3.27 17.08 10.17
CA VAL A 52 3.04 16.79 11.60
C VAL A 52 4.06 15.78 12.15
N ARG A 53 4.67 14.95 11.29
CA ARG A 53 5.44 13.77 11.72
C ARG A 53 6.92 13.95 11.91
N SER A 54 7.54 14.89 11.22
CA SER A 54 8.91 15.30 11.51
C SER A 54 9.24 16.61 10.80
N THR A 55 9.80 17.55 11.53
CA THR A 55 10.32 18.81 10.98
C THR A 55 11.42 18.51 9.95
N GLY A 56 11.26 19.03 8.73
CA GLY A 56 12.26 18.93 7.67
C GLY A 56 12.14 17.72 6.74
N THR A 57 11.22 16.77 6.97
CA THR A 57 11.01 15.66 6.03
C THR A 57 9.86 15.97 5.05
N LYS A 58 9.92 15.36 3.86
CA LYS A 58 8.96 15.59 2.76
C LYS A 58 8.44 14.28 2.19
N ILE A 59 7.22 14.32 1.71
CA ILE A 59 6.63 13.29 0.88
C ILE A 59 5.60 13.90 -0.04
N THR A 60 5.65 13.55 -1.33
CA THR A 60 4.57 13.83 -2.25
C THR A 60 3.69 12.60 -2.37
N HIS A 61 2.38 12.79 -2.28
CA HIS A 61 1.43 11.72 -2.48
C HIS A 61 0.22 12.19 -3.28
N CYS A 62 -0.41 11.26 -3.99
CA CYS A 62 -1.66 11.50 -4.69
C CYS A 62 -2.60 10.33 -4.40
N HIS A 63 -3.79 10.65 -3.91
CA HIS A 63 -4.89 9.68 -3.80
C HIS A 63 -5.56 9.52 -5.16
N ASP A 64 -6.19 8.38 -5.37
CA ASP A 64 -7.00 8.10 -6.56
C ASP A 64 -6.22 8.30 -7.87
N VAL A 65 -4.94 7.95 -7.84
CA VAL A 65 -3.96 8.20 -8.91
C VAL A 65 -4.35 7.57 -10.25
N GLN A 66 -5.22 6.57 -10.27
CA GLN A 66 -5.79 5.99 -11.50
C GLN A 66 -6.62 6.99 -12.32
N PHE A 67 -7.06 8.08 -11.72
CA PHE A 67 -7.76 9.16 -12.45
C PHE A 67 -6.81 10.21 -13.01
N GLU A 68 -5.54 10.16 -12.64
CA GLU A 68 -4.50 11.07 -13.08
C GLU A 68 -3.58 10.44 -14.14
N ILE A 69 -3.36 9.11 -14.07
CA ILE A 69 -2.42 8.37 -14.91
C ILE A 69 -3.11 7.16 -15.53
N ALA A 70 -3.31 7.18 -16.84
CA ALA A 70 -4.00 6.11 -17.56
C ALA A 70 -3.27 4.74 -17.48
N ALA A 71 -1.95 4.72 -17.37
CA ALA A 71 -1.18 3.49 -17.17
C ALA A 71 -1.52 2.85 -15.83
N ILE A 72 -1.72 3.64 -14.78
CA ILE A 72 -2.14 3.14 -13.47
C ILE A 72 -3.55 2.55 -13.53
N SER A 73 -4.49 3.17 -14.25
CA SER A 73 -5.83 2.60 -14.45
C SER A 73 -5.78 1.20 -15.05
N ARG A 74 -4.90 0.97 -16.02
CA ARG A 74 -4.69 -0.35 -16.64
C ARG A 74 -4.02 -1.35 -15.68
N LEU A 75 -3.05 -0.88 -14.89
CA LEU A 75 -2.34 -1.69 -13.92
C LEU A 75 -3.26 -2.28 -12.85
N LEU A 76 -4.32 -1.56 -12.45
CA LEU A 76 -5.25 -2.05 -11.42
C LEU A 76 -5.91 -3.40 -11.79
N THR A 77 -6.07 -3.68 -13.07
CA THR A 77 -6.67 -4.93 -13.56
C THR A 77 -5.63 -5.90 -14.14
N ASP A 78 -4.34 -5.63 -13.95
CA ASP A 78 -3.27 -6.50 -14.42
C ASP A 78 -3.38 -7.89 -13.75
N PRO A 79 -3.45 -8.97 -14.54
CA PRO A 79 -3.64 -10.31 -13.99
C PRO A 79 -2.48 -10.77 -13.10
N ARG A 80 -1.30 -10.19 -13.20
CA ARG A 80 -0.17 -10.49 -12.31
C ARG A 80 -0.51 -10.11 -10.87
N CYS A 81 -1.05 -8.90 -10.66
CA CYS A 81 -1.48 -8.42 -9.33
C CYS A 81 -2.80 -9.04 -8.90
N THR A 82 -3.79 -9.06 -9.80
CA THR A 82 -5.14 -9.50 -9.42
C THR A 82 -5.23 -10.99 -9.12
N SER A 83 -4.39 -11.85 -9.76
CA SER A 83 -4.34 -13.27 -9.41
C SER A 83 -3.78 -13.52 -8.01
N VAL A 84 -2.81 -12.71 -7.56
CA VAL A 84 -2.29 -12.77 -6.18
C VAL A 84 -3.36 -12.28 -5.22
N ALA A 85 -4.03 -11.16 -5.54
CA ALA A 85 -5.12 -10.64 -4.74
C ALA A 85 -6.26 -11.66 -4.59
N GLN A 86 -6.65 -12.35 -5.68
CA GLN A 86 -7.65 -13.43 -5.64
C GLN A 86 -7.25 -14.60 -4.75
N ALA A 87 -5.95 -14.94 -4.72
CA ALA A 87 -5.45 -16.02 -3.85
C ALA A 87 -5.49 -15.66 -2.35
N ILE A 88 -5.54 -14.36 -2.02
CA ILE A 88 -5.55 -13.82 -0.65
C ILE A 88 -6.97 -13.45 -0.22
N VAL A 89 -7.66 -12.65 -1.04
CA VAL A 89 -8.96 -12.04 -0.72
C VAL A 89 -10.12 -12.99 -1.03
N GLY A 90 -10.01 -13.72 -2.13
CA GLY A 90 -11.10 -14.54 -2.69
C GLY A 90 -11.33 -14.28 -4.16
N PRO A 91 -12.25 -15.01 -4.81
CA PRO A 91 -12.42 -14.97 -6.27
C PRO A 91 -12.84 -13.59 -6.79
N ASN A 92 -13.47 -12.79 -5.97
CA ASN A 92 -13.99 -11.47 -6.33
C ASN A 92 -13.16 -10.41 -5.60
N VAL A 93 -12.53 -9.53 -6.36
CA VAL A 93 -11.64 -8.50 -5.83
C VAL A 93 -12.14 -7.13 -6.24
N GLN A 94 -12.37 -6.28 -5.28
CA GLN A 94 -12.86 -4.92 -5.45
C GLN A 94 -11.82 -3.90 -4.99
N LEU A 95 -11.70 -2.81 -5.73
CA LEU A 95 -10.86 -1.68 -5.35
C LEU A 95 -11.44 -1.00 -4.11
N ASN A 96 -10.60 -0.74 -3.13
CA ASN A 96 -10.92 0.13 -2.01
C ASN A 96 -10.26 1.51 -2.17
N HIS A 97 -8.95 1.55 -2.46
CA HIS A 97 -8.18 2.79 -2.48
C HIS A 97 -6.91 2.64 -3.30
N THR A 98 -6.45 3.74 -3.91
CA THR A 98 -5.10 3.85 -4.47
C THR A 98 -4.40 5.08 -3.95
N LYS A 99 -3.08 4.98 -3.80
CA LYS A 99 -2.25 6.10 -3.41
C LYS A 99 -0.83 5.92 -3.93
N MET A 100 -0.33 6.88 -4.67
CA MET A 100 1.09 6.92 -4.97
C MET A 100 1.86 7.61 -3.86
N PHE A 101 3.10 7.19 -3.65
CA PHE A 101 4.05 7.83 -2.77
C PHE A 101 5.35 8.11 -3.49
N PHE A 102 5.80 9.32 -3.37
CA PHE A 102 7.11 9.77 -3.79
C PHE A 102 7.85 10.32 -2.58
N LYS A 103 8.81 9.54 -2.07
CA LYS A 103 9.74 9.98 -1.03
C LYS A 103 10.96 10.60 -1.70
N PRO A 104 11.19 11.91 -1.58
CA PRO A 104 12.36 12.54 -2.17
C PRO A 104 13.66 12.06 -1.53
N PRO A 105 14.82 12.33 -2.18
CA PRO A 105 16.12 12.06 -1.60
C PRO A 105 16.34 12.82 -0.28
N GLU A 106 17.26 12.28 0.55
CA GLU A 106 17.85 12.90 1.75
C GLU A 106 16.90 13.16 2.93
N ASN A 107 15.61 13.44 2.66
CA ASN A 107 14.65 13.80 3.71
C ASN A 107 13.25 13.23 3.48
N GLY A 108 13.15 12.10 2.79
CA GLY A 108 11.88 11.42 2.56
C GLY A 108 11.22 10.96 3.86
N SER A 109 9.98 11.42 4.11
CA SER A 109 9.26 11.26 5.37
C SER A 109 9.07 9.81 5.81
N PRO A 110 9.27 9.46 7.09
CA PRO A 110 8.94 8.15 7.62
C PRO A 110 7.42 7.99 7.77
N PHE A 111 6.99 6.75 7.89
CA PHE A 111 5.65 6.38 8.35
C PHE A 111 5.78 5.65 9.68
N PRO A 112 5.15 6.11 10.77
CA PRO A 112 5.18 5.41 12.04
C PRO A 112 4.51 4.05 11.91
N MET A 113 4.76 3.17 12.87
CA MET A 113 4.12 1.86 12.93
C MET A 113 2.63 2.03 13.20
N HIS A 114 1.78 1.51 12.31
CA HIS A 114 0.33 1.66 12.32
C HIS A 114 -0.36 0.47 11.68
N GLN A 115 -1.67 0.42 11.77
CA GLN A 115 -2.56 -0.44 10.98
C GLN A 115 -3.38 0.44 10.03
N ASP A 116 -3.61 -0.04 8.81
CA ASP A 116 -4.49 0.65 7.85
C ASP A 116 -5.96 0.62 8.28
N TYR A 117 -6.35 -0.34 9.11
CA TYR A 117 -7.72 -0.49 9.63
C TYR A 117 -8.29 0.82 10.16
N PHE A 118 -7.50 1.60 10.88
CA PHE A 118 -7.98 2.84 11.46
C PHE A 118 -8.51 3.83 10.42
N TYR A 119 -7.93 3.83 9.24
CA TYR A 119 -8.35 4.69 8.13
C TYR A 119 -9.55 4.12 7.37
N PHE A 120 -9.66 2.80 7.33
CA PHE A 120 -10.63 2.05 6.55
C PHE A 120 -11.29 0.95 7.37
N PRO A 121 -12.09 1.30 8.43
CA PRO A 121 -12.76 0.27 9.24
C PRO A 121 -13.77 -0.50 8.40
N HIS A 122 -13.64 -1.82 8.35
CA HIS A 122 -14.53 -2.74 7.65
C HIS A 122 -15.09 -3.80 8.59
N ALA A 123 -16.20 -4.41 8.21
CA ALA A 123 -16.87 -5.44 8.99
C ALA A 123 -16.08 -6.76 9.01
N GLY A 124 -15.36 -7.05 7.93
CA GLY A 124 -14.50 -8.23 7.80
C GLY A 124 -13.01 -7.87 7.90
N THR A 125 -12.18 -8.83 7.52
CA THR A 125 -10.72 -8.71 7.55
C THR A 125 -10.07 -9.03 6.21
N SER A 126 -10.86 -8.97 5.13
CA SER A 126 -10.42 -9.39 3.79
C SER A 126 -9.46 -8.39 3.13
N MET A 127 -9.44 -7.13 3.60
CA MET A 127 -8.67 -6.10 2.91
C MET A 127 -7.18 -6.40 2.95
N THR A 128 -6.58 -6.35 1.76
CA THR A 128 -5.14 -6.42 1.54
C THR A 128 -4.66 -5.18 0.79
N ALA A 129 -3.46 -4.74 1.12
CA ALA A 129 -2.75 -3.71 0.41
C ALA A 129 -1.64 -4.34 -0.44
N ALA A 130 -1.47 -3.86 -1.67
CA ALA A 130 -0.31 -4.15 -2.50
C ALA A 130 0.54 -2.89 -2.62
N ILE A 131 1.80 -2.94 -2.19
CA ILE A 131 2.79 -1.91 -2.49
C ILE A 131 3.62 -2.37 -3.67
N ILE A 132 3.46 -1.67 -4.79
CA ILE A 132 4.23 -1.89 -6.02
C ILE A 132 5.43 -0.94 -5.99
N HIS A 133 6.62 -1.50 -6.12
CA HIS A 133 7.87 -0.75 -6.08
C HIS A 133 8.34 -0.42 -7.50
N PHE A 134 8.43 0.88 -7.81
CA PHE A 134 8.99 1.35 -9.09
C PHE A 134 10.45 1.78 -8.97
N ASP A 135 10.96 1.84 -7.75
CA ASP A 135 12.37 2.01 -7.37
C ASP A 135 12.77 0.91 -6.39
N ASP A 136 14.07 0.63 -6.31
CA ASP A 136 14.62 -0.15 -5.22
C ASP A 136 14.29 0.51 -3.88
N ALA A 137 13.96 -0.28 -2.90
CA ALA A 137 13.64 0.16 -1.54
C ALA A 137 14.50 -0.57 -0.49
N PRO A 138 15.81 -0.33 -0.46
CA PRO A 138 16.68 -0.81 0.60
C PRO A 138 16.44 -0.05 1.92
N MET A 139 17.17 -0.40 2.96
CA MET A 139 17.04 0.20 4.29
C MET A 139 17.20 1.72 4.27
N GLU A 140 18.20 2.23 3.57
CA GLU A 140 18.51 3.66 3.46
C GLU A 140 17.47 4.47 2.68
N LYS A 141 16.69 3.82 1.82
CA LYS A 141 15.52 4.42 1.15
C LYS A 141 14.23 4.29 1.97
N GLY A 142 14.34 3.82 3.22
CA GLY A 142 13.22 3.64 4.12
C GLY A 142 12.24 2.58 3.64
N CYS A 143 12.71 1.34 3.46
CA CYS A 143 11.88 0.20 3.08
C CYS A 143 10.69 -0.01 4.03
N LEU A 144 9.73 -0.82 3.59
CA LEU A 144 8.63 -1.26 4.44
C LEU A 144 9.18 -2.03 5.65
N ARG A 145 8.58 -1.80 6.81
CA ARG A 145 8.84 -2.56 8.03
C ARG A 145 7.54 -3.11 8.57
N VAL A 146 7.57 -4.35 9.03
CA VAL A 146 6.37 -5.07 9.47
C VAL A 146 6.61 -5.77 10.81
N VAL A 147 5.53 -6.03 11.54
CA VAL A 147 5.52 -6.96 12.68
C VAL A 147 4.82 -8.24 12.21
N PRO A 148 5.55 -9.29 11.83
CA PRO A 148 4.95 -10.51 11.29
C PRO A 148 3.92 -11.11 12.25
N GLY A 149 2.76 -11.52 11.72
CA GLY A 149 1.67 -12.13 12.51
C GLY A 149 0.79 -11.16 13.29
N SER A 150 1.13 -9.87 13.34
CA SER A 150 0.38 -8.87 14.12
C SER A 150 -1.05 -8.61 13.61
N HIS A 151 -1.36 -8.96 12.36
CA HIS A 151 -2.73 -8.89 11.84
C HIS A 151 -3.72 -9.77 12.62
N LYS A 152 -3.23 -10.78 13.34
CA LYS A 152 -4.02 -11.68 14.19
C LYS A 152 -4.45 -11.05 15.53
N LEU A 153 -3.87 -9.89 15.88
CA LEU A 153 -4.23 -9.14 17.08
C LEU A 153 -5.57 -8.41 16.95
N GLY A 154 -6.10 -8.34 15.72
CA GLY A 154 -7.26 -7.51 15.42
C GLY A 154 -6.95 -6.03 15.42
N PRO A 155 -7.98 -5.17 15.41
CA PRO A 155 -7.83 -3.72 15.45
C PRO A 155 -7.20 -3.25 16.75
N LEU A 156 -6.22 -2.34 16.66
CA LEU A 156 -5.54 -1.70 17.78
C LEU A 156 -5.80 -0.19 17.73
N GLU A 157 -5.89 0.44 18.90
CA GLU A 157 -6.14 1.87 19.03
C GLU A 157 -4.83 2.67 18.85
N PRO A 158 -4.73 3.53 17.83
CA PRO A 158 -3.59 4.41 17.65
C PRO A 158 -3.64 5.59 18.60
N VAL A 159 -2.47 6.18 18.88
CA VAL A 159 -2.36 7.40 19.69
C VAL A 159 -1.65 8.51 18.92
N GLY A 160 -1.81 9.73 19.42
CA GLY A 160 -1.18 10.92 18.85
C GLY A 160 -1.81 11.39 17.53
N GLU A 161 -1.37 12.55 17.07
CA GLU A 161 -1.82 13.11 15.79
C GLU A 161 -1.31 12.32 14.59
N ASP A 162 -0.15 11.68 14.72
CA ASP A 162 0.47 10.83 13.73
C ASP A 162 -0.10 9.40 13.72
N ARG A 163 -0.99 9.07 14.67
CA ARG A 163 -1.72 7.80 14.75
C ARG A 163 -0.81 6.59 14.81
N HIS A 164 0.29 6.70 15.54
CA HIS A 164 1.17 5.57 15.77
C HIS A 164 0.59 4.59 16.79
N LEU A 165 1.05 3.35 16.71
CA LEU A 165 0.72 2.32 17.70
C LEU A 165 1.78 2.33 18.81
N PRO A 166 1.39 2.56 20.08
CA PRO A 166 2.33 2.55 21.19
C PRO A 166 2.91 1.15 21.39
N GLY A 167 4.19 1.09 21.76
CA GLY A 167 4.89 -0.16 21.99
C GLY A 167 5.47 -0.84 20.74
N TYR A 168 5.32 -0.22 19.58
CA TYR A 168 5.90 -0.71 18.33
C TYR A 168 6.90 0.30 17.78
N ALA A 169 8.18 0.09 18.05
CA ALA A 169 9.25 0.92 17.49
C ALA A 169 9.60 0.43 16.08
N ILE A 170 9.91 1.37 15.19
CA ILE A 170 10.22 1.04 13.79
C ILE A 170 11.53 0.26 13.68
N GLU A 171 12.45 0.50 14.62
CA GLU A 171 13.76 -0.15 14.68
C GLU A 171 13.64 -1.65 14.98
N ASP A 172 12.63 -2.05 15.75
CA ASP A 172 12.40 -3.43 16.17
C ASP A 172 11.61 -4.23 15.12
N ALA A 173 11.00 -3.55 14.15
CA ALA A 173 10.18 -4.17 13.13
C ALA A 173 11.04 -4.79 12.01
N THR A 174 10.58 -5.91 11.46
CA THR A 174 11.25 -6.64 10.39
C THR A 174 11.28 -5.81 9.10
N PRO A 175 12.47 -5.49 8.56
CA PRO A 175 12.59 -4.77 7.29
C PRO A 175 12.29 -5.69 6.10
N ILE A 176 11.48 -5.20 5.16
CA ILE A 176 11.23 -5.86 3.89
C ILE A 176 11.84 -4.99 2.79
N GLN A 177 13.07 -5.31 2.43
CA GLN A 177 13.74 -4.65 1.31
C GLN A 177 13.17 -5.19 0.00
N ALA A 178 12.95 -4.31 -0.97
CA ALA A 178 12.37 -4.67 -2.26
C ALA A 178 13.21 -4.08 -3.41
N LYS A 179 13.15 -4.71 -4.56
CA LYS A 179 13.68 -4.24 -5.83
C LYS A 179 12.58 -3.57 -6.64
N ALA A 180 12.98 -2.75 -7.61
CA ALA A 180 12.05 -2.28 -8.64
C ALA A 180 11.41 -3.48 -9.34
N GLY A 181 10.08 -3.47 -9.44
CA GLY A 181 9.29 -4.58 -9.98
C GLY A 181 8.71 -5.53 -8.94
N ASP A 182 9.16 -5.45 -7.71
CA ASP A 182 8.61 -6.25 -6.61
C ASP A 182 7.28 -5.68 -6.13
N VAL A 183 6.43 -6.59 -5.63
CA VAL A 183 5.15 -6.21 -4.99
C VAL A 183 5.05 -6.89 -3.62
N ILE A 184 4.79 -6.09 -2.60
CA ILE A 184 4.52 -6.61 -1.26
C ILE A 184 3.02 -6.50 -0.99
N PHE A 185 2.37 -7.65 -0.79
CA PHE A 185 0.98 -7.71 -0.34
C PHE A 185 0.94 -7.87 1.17
N PHE A 186 0.08 -7.13 1.85
CA PHE A 186 -0.09 -7.27 3.29
C PHE A 186 -1.53 -7.00 3.74
N ASN A 187 -1.94 -7.69 4.80
CA ASN A 187 -3.24 -7.49 5.42
C ASN A 187 -3.31 -6.10 6.06
N TYR A 188 -4.43 -5.40 5.93
CA TYR A 188 -4.60 -4.04 6.44
C TYR A 188 -4.59 -3.94 7.99
N LEU A 189 -4.68 -5.08 8.69
CA LEU A 189 -4.46 -5.20 10.14
C LEU A 189 -2.99 -5.47 10.50
N LEU A 190 -2.10 -5.72 9.52
CA LEU A 190 -0.68 -5.89 9.81
C LEU A 190 -0.10 -4.59 10.32
N ILE A 191 0.61 -4.64 11.46
CA ILE A 191 1.34 -3.48 11.95
C ILE A 191 2.54 -3.26 11.05
N HIS A 192 2.58 -2.09 10.43
CA HIS A 192 3.63 -1.73 9.48
C HIS A 192 3.98 -0.25 9.54
N GLY A 193 5.11 0.06 8.97
CA GLY A 193 5.61 1.42 8.84
C GLY A 193 6.74 1.50 7.82
N SER A 194 7.43 2.62 7.72
CA SER A 194 8.61 2.74 6.86
C SER A 194 9.56 3.81 7.37
N GLY A 195 10.87 3.55 7.25
CA GLY A 195 11.91 4.47 7.67
C GLY A 195 11.99 5.76 6.84
N LEU A 196 12.91 6.63 7.23
CA LEU A 196 13.33 7.78 6.44
C LEU A 196 13.98 7.30 5.12
N ASN A 197 13.83 8.08 4.06
CA ASN A 197 14.73 8.00 2.92
C ASN A 197 15.89 8.97 3.17
N VAL A 198 17.05 8.43 3.44
CA VAL A 198 18.29 9.18 3.69
C VAL A 198 19.30 9.04 2.54
N SER A 199 18.89 8.36 1.46
CA SER A 199 19.70 8.18 0.26
C SER A 199 19.64 9.42 -0.64
N ASP A 200 20.51 9.46 -1.63
CA ASP A 200 20.55 10.49 -2.69
C ASP A 200 19.54 10.27 -3.83
N GLU A 201 18.73 9.21 -3.73
CA GLU A 201 17.72 8.87 -4.74
C GLU A 201 16.30 8.86 -4.16
N ALA A 202 15.33 9.14 -4.99
CA ALA A 202 13.92 9.04 -4.62
C ALA A 202 13.46 7.58 -4.48
N ARG A 203 12.37 7.37 -3.74
CA ARG A 203 11.64 6.12 -3.67
C ARG A 203 10.19 6.31 -4.10
N THR A 204 9.82 5.67 -5.20
CA THR A 204 8.49 5.75 -5.81
C THR A 204 7.74 4.44 -5.64
N THR A 205 6.55 4.50 -5.07
CA THR A 205 5.69 3.33 -4.89
C THR A 205 4.23 3.66 -5.16
N LEU A 206 3.46 2.64 -5.54
CA LEU A 206 2.01 2.68 -5.65
C LEU A 206 1.40 1.73 -4.64
N LEU A 207 0.51 2.23 -3.81
CA LEU A 207 -0.36 1.45 -2.93
C LEU A 207 -1.68 1.20 -3.63
N VAL A 208 -2.12 -0.05 -3.66
CA VAL A 208 -3.44 -0.47 -4.11
C VAL A 208 -4.09 -1.28 -3.00
N GLN A 209 -5.17 -0.77 -2.41
CA GLN A 209 -5.94 -1.51 -1.41
C GLN A 209 -7.14 -2.17 -2.06
N MET A 210 -7.28 -3.46 -1.78
CA MET A 210 -8.27 -4.35 -2.38
C MET A 210 -8.99 -5.14 -1.31
N ARG A 211 -10.25 -5.48 -1.55
CA ARG A 211 -11.08 -6.22 -0.60
C ARG A 211 -12.08 -7.14 -1.30
N ASP A 212 -12.67 -8.02 -0.54
CA ASP A 212 -13.89 -8.74 -0.96
C ASP A 212 -15.05 -7.74 -1.11
N PRO A 213 -15.87 -7.81 -2.16
CA PRO A 213 -17.06 -6.96 -2.31
C PRO A 213 -18.06 -7.07 -1.15
N GLU A 214 -18.12 -8.21 -0.46
CA GLU A 214 -19.01 -8.44 0.69
C GLU A 214 -18.46 -7.84 1.99
N ASP A 215 -17.16 -7.55 2.06
CA ASP A 215 -16.53 -6.88 3.19
C ASP A 215 -16.79 -5.36 3.10
N ARG A 216 -17.74 -4.88 3.88
CA ARG A 216 -18.28 -3.53 3.77
C ARG A 216 -17.63 -2.57 4.77
N PRO A 217 -17.44 -1.29 4.39
CA PRO A 217 -17.04 -0.29 5.35
C PRO A 217 -18.09 -0.14 6.44
N THR A 218 -17.64 0.05 7.68
CA THR A 218 -18.50 0.28 8.84
C THR A 218 -18.76 1.76 9.12
N VAL A 219 -18.00 2.63 8.46
CA VAL A 219 -18.14 4.09 8.55
C VAL A 219 -17.87 4.72 7.19
N ASP A 220 -18.54 5.84 6.91
CA ASP A 220 -18.29 6.67 5.73
C ASP A 220 -17.07 7.57 5.97
N ARG A 221 -15.90 6.99 5.91
CA ARG A 221 -14.60 7.67 6.10
C ARG A 221 -13.66 7.32 4.95
N HIS A 222 -12.88 8.31 4.50
CA HIS A 222 -11.89 8.14 3.43
C HIS A 222 -12.48 7.49 2.17
N LEU A 223 -13.64 7.98 1.74
CA LEU A 223 -14.27 7.55 0.49
C LEU A 223 -13.35 7.91 -0.68
N SER A 224 -12.88 6.88 -1.39
CA SER A 224 -12.03 7.03 -2.56
C SER A 224 -12.84 7.01 -3.84
N ARG A 225 -12.45 7.84 -4.81
CA ARG A 225 -13.01 7.75 -6.16
C ARG A 225 -12.65 6.38 -6.77
N GLY A 226 -13.62 5.73 -7.41
CA GLY A 226 -13.44 4.39 -7.93
C GLY A 226 -13.52 3.28 -6.89
N GLN A 227 -13.74 3.57 -5.61
CA GLN A 227 -14.07 2.56 -4.62
C GLN A 227 -15.27 1.74 -5.08
N GLY A 228 -15.15 0.42 -4.99
CA GLY A 228 -16.19 -0.48 -5.51
C GLY A 228 -15.97 -0.94 -6.95
N MET A 229 -14.98 -0.41 -7.68
CA MET A 229 -14.59 -0.92 -9.00
C MET A 229 -14.11 -2.37 -8.87
N MET A 230 -14.67 -3.27 -9.68
CA MET A 230 -14.20 -4.66 -9.73
C MET A 230 -12.86 -4.73 -10.46
N LEU A 231 -11.88 -5.36 -9.81
CA LEU A 231 -10.55 -5.61 -10.36
C LEU A 231 -10.42 -7.04 -10.89
N ALA A 232 -11.16 -7.98 -10.26
CA ALA A 232 -11.26 -9.36 -10.73
C ALA A 232 -12.58 -9.98 -10.28
N GLY A 233 -13.05 -11.00 -10.99
CA GLY A 233 -14.29 -11.69 -10.69
C GLY A 233 -15.54 -10.87 -10.98
N VAL A 234 -16.59 -11.08 -10.19
CA VAL A 234 -17.89 -10.43 -10.33
C VAL A 234 -18.34 -9.84 -9.00
N ASN A 235 -19.13 -8.78 -9.02
CA ASN A 235 -19.71 -8.23 -7.79
C ASN A 235 -20.95 -9.06 -7.39
N PRO A 236 -20.91 -9.84 -6.29
CA PRO A 236 -22.05 -10.59 -5.81
C PRO A 236 -23.10 -9.70 -5.12
N VAL A 237 -22.69 -8.50 -4.72
CA VAL A 237 -23.57 -7.53 -4.05
C VAL A 237 -24.26 -6.68 -5.09
N ARG A 238 -25.56 -6.92 -5.33
CA ARG A 238 -26.34 -6.02 -6.18
C ARG A 238 -26.43 -4.65 -5.50
N SER A 239 -25.91 -3.61 -6.17
CA SER A 239 -26.32 -2.25 -5.85
C SER A 239 -27.83 -2.17 -6.10
N THR A 240 -28.60 -1.95 -5.06
CA THR A 240 -29.97 -1.47 -5.26
C THR A 240 -29.85 -0.08 -5.89
N PRO A 241 -30.52 0.17 -7.02
CA PRO A 241 -30.48 1.49 -7.65
C PRO A 241 -31.03 2.57 -6.74
#